data_5e2768ff7bb3a581f4a85611d4fba3b1
#
_entry.id   5e2768ff7bb3a581f4a85611d4fba3b1
#
_cell.length_a   1.000
_cell.length_b   1.000
_cell.length_c   1.000
_cell.angle_alpha   90.00
_cell.angle_beta   90.00
_cell.angle_gamma   90.00
#
_symmetry.space_group_name_H-M   'P 1'
#
loop_
_entity.id
_entity.type
_entity.pdbx_description
1 polymer ?
#
loop_
_entity_poly.entity_id
_entity_poly.type
_entity_poly.pdbx_seq_one_letter_code
_entity_poly.pdbx_strand_id
1 'polypeptide(L)'
;YKVAKTFTDTVKQKALGQNVLTAIKPQQLMVKIVHDELALLMGGETTDMSLKGHPAIILMAGLNGAGKTTMSGKLAKMLKEKKQMNPLLAACDTFRPAAMEQLRVLGAKIGVPVHIEADAKDPVPVALNAIQEAKAKGHDVLIIDTAGRQAVDEELMQQIKQIKDATQPGEILFVVDAMTGQDAVVAAKEFNDRLDYTGVVLTKLDGDTRGGAALSIRSVVNKPIKFVGTGEKLEAIDPFHPSRMADRILGMGD
;
A
#
# COMPACT_ATOMS: atom_id res chain seq x y z
N TYR A 1 -6.51 -23.07 0.71
CA TYR A 1 -6.13 -24.47 0.46
C TYR A 1 -5.33 -24.63 -0.83
N LYS A 2 -5.84 -24.10 -1.95
CA LYS A 2 -5.16 -24.23 -3.26
C LYS A 2 -3.77 -23.61 -3.27
N VAL A 3 -3.60 -22.44 -2.67
CA VAL A 3 -2.30 -21.76 -2.58
C VAL A 3 -1.34 -22.56 -1.71
N ALA A 4 -1.79 -23.05 -0.57
CA ALA A 4 -0.98 -23.85 0.34
C ALA A 4 -0.51 -25.15 -0.32
N LYS A 5 -1.38 -25.80 -1.10
CA LYS A 5 -1.01 -27.02 -1.83
C LYS A 5 0.04 -26.74 -2.90
N THR A 6 -0.16 -25.69 -3.71
CA THR A 6 0.82 -25.32 -4.76
C THR A 6 2.17 -24.98 -4.15
N PHE A 7 2.16 -24.22 -3.06
CA PHE A 7 3.38 -23.90 -2.33
C PHE A 7 4.11 -25.15 -1.83
N THR A 8 3.38 -26.06 -1.19
CA THR A 8 3.93 -27.30 -0.66
C THR A 8 4.53 -28.18 -1.77
N ASP A 9 3.83 -28.30 -2.89
CA ASP A 9 4.30 -29.09 -4.02
C ASP A 9 5.59 -28.48 -4.60
N THR A 10 5.67 -27.17 -4.73
CA THR A 10 6.88 -26.48 -5.22
C THR A 10 8.05 -26.70 -4.27
N VAL A 11 7.84 -26.60 -2.96
CA VAL A 11 8.89 -26.86 -1.96
C VAL A 11 9.39 -28.29 -2.06
N LYS A 12 8.49 -29.28 -2.19
CA LYS A 12 8.87 -30.69 -2.35
C LYS A 12 9.76 -30.91 -3.57
N GLN A 13 9.38 -30.33 -4.71
CA GLN A 13 10.16 -30.47 -5.94
C GLN A 13 11.55 -29.87 -5.80
N LYS A 14 11.67 -28.69 -5.21
CA LYS A 14 12.96 -28.04 -4.98
C LYS A 14 13.81 -28.81 -3.99
N ALA A 15 13.22 -29.37 -2.93
CA ALA A 15 13.93 -30.20 -1.96
C ALA A 15 14.49 -31.46 -2.60
N LEU A 16 13.71 -32.13 -3.45
CA LEU A 16 14.16 -33.32 -4.18
C LEU A 16 15.28 -32.99 -5.18
N GLY A 17 15.12 -31.87 -5.92
CA GLY A 17 16.12 -31.42 -6.89
C GLY A 17 17.46 -31.05 -6.27
N GLN A 18 17.47 -30.61 -5.00
CA GLN A 18 18.69 -30.26 -4.28
C GLN A 18 19.22 -31.39 -3.38
N ASN A 19 18.62 -32.56 -3.41
CA ASN A 19 19.02 -33.72 -2.59
C ASN A 19 19.12 -33.35 -1.09
N VAL A 20 18.08 -32.73 -0.55
CA VAL A 20 18.08 -32.24 0.84
C VAL A 20 18.40 -33.34 1.83
N LEU A 21 17.87 -34.56 1.62
CA LEU A 21 18.07 -35.69 2.54
C LEU A 21 19.52 -36.17 2.60
N THR A 22 20.32 -35.90 1.56
CA THR A 22 21.73 -36.29 1.50
C THR A 22 22.68 -35.11 1.76
N ALA A 23 22.13 -33.89 1.98
CA ALA A 23 22.95 -32.73 2.26
C ALA A 23 23.60 -32.82 3.65
N ILE A 24 24.72 -32.12 3.82
CA ILE A 24 25.44 -32.08 5.11
C ILE A 24 24.58 -31.46 6.21
N LYS A 25 23.76 -30.46 5.87
CA LYS A 25 22.85 -29.75 6.80
C LYS A 25 21.43 -29.75 6.24
N PRO A 26 20.71 -30.89 6.27
CA PRO A 26 19.41 -31.02 5.61
C PRO A 26 18.37 -30.04 6.14
N GLN A 27 18.31 -29.82 7.46
CA GLN A 27 17.34 -28.89 8.08
C GLN A 27 17.57 -27.44 7.65
N GLN A 28 18.83 -27.01 7.61
CA GLN A 28 19.17 -25.66 7.19
C GLN A 28 18.84 -25.42 5.71
N LEU A 29 19.13 -26.42 4.87
CA LEU A 29 18.80 -26.34 3.45
C LEU A 29 17.30 -26.31 3.24
N MET A 30 16.54 -27.12 3.98
CA MET A 30 15.07 -27.13 3.90
C MET A 30 14.47 -25.79 4.33
N VAL A 31 14.94 -25.21 5.42
CA VAL A 31 14.50 -23.89 5.91
C VAL A 31 14.77 -22.82 4.84
N LYS A 32 15.95 -22.86 4.23
CA LYS A 32 16.30 -21.92 3.15
C LYS A 32 15.35 -22.05 1.95
N ILE A 33 15.02 -23.26 1.54
CA ILE A 33 14.10 -23.51 0.43
C ILE A 33 12.72 -22.94 0.75
N VAL A 34 12.19 -23.19 1.95
CA VAL A 34 10.90 -22.68 2.39
C VAL A 34 10.92 -21.14 2.44
N HIS A 35 11.97 -20.56 3.02
CA HIS A 35 12.16 -19.12 3.10
C HIS A 35 12.14 -18.46 1.72
N ASP A 36 12.96 -18.98 0.80
CA ASP A 36 13.10 -18.40 -0.53
C ASP A 36 11.79 -18.52 -1.32
N GLU A 37 11.06 -19.61 -1.14
CA GLU A 37 9.77 -19.81 -1.80
C GLU A 37 8.69 -18.88 -1.24
N LEU A 38 8.65 -18.64 0.09
CA LEU A 38 7.77 -17.67 0.71
C LEU A 38 8.06 -16.24 0.21
N ALA A 39 9.34 -15.88 0.15
CA ALA A 39 9.76 -14.58 -0.34
C ALA A 39 9.32 -14.38 -1.80
N LEU A 40 9.51 -15.40 -2.63
CA LEU A 40 9.10 -15.37 -4.04
C LEU A 40 7.59 -15.21 -4.18
N LEU A 41 6.80 -15.93 -3.38
CA LEU A 41 5.35 -15.86 -3.38
C LEU A 41 4.86 -14.45 -3.00
N MET A 42 5.59 -13.73 -2.16
CA MET A 42 5.29 -12.35 -1.77
C MET A 42 5.91 -11.29 -2.69
N GLY A 43 6.48 -11.69 -3.83
CA GLY A 43 6.99 -10.78 -4.86
C GLY A 43 8.48 -10.85 -5.13
N GLY A 44 9.24 -11.54 -4.30
CA GLY A 44 10.70 -11.76 -4.45
C GLY A 44 11.54 -10.58 -4.00
N GLU A 45 11.38 -9.43 -4.62
CA GLU A 45 12.18 -8.23 -4.36
C GLU A 45 11.32 -7.07 -3.86
N THR A 46 11.96 -6.12 -3.18
CA THR A 46 11.34 -4.86 -2.80
C THR A 46 10.97 -4.06 -4.05
N THR A 47 9.73 -3.58 -4.12
CA THR A 47 9.24 -2.81 -5.26
C THR A 47 9.05 -1.36 -4.86
N ASP A 48 9.70 -0.45 -5.58
CA ASP A 48 9.59 0.98 -5.34
C ASP A 48 8.37 1.60 -6.04
N MET A 49 8.07 2.87 -5.68
CA MET A 49 7.06 3.66 -6.36
C MET A 49 7.59 4.26 -7.65
N SER A 50 6.70 4.43 -8.63
CA SER A 50 6.97 5.28 -9.79
C SER A 50 6.71 6.75 -9.43
N LEU A 51 7.78 7.55 -9.40
CA LEU A 51 7.71 8.99 -9.10
C LEU A 51 7.98 9.82 -10.37
N LYS A 52 7.43 9.38 -11.49
CA LYS A 52 7.55 10.06 -12.78
C LYS A 52 6.49 11.15 -12.90
N GLY A 53 6.85 12.23 -13.61
CA GLY A 53 5.95 13.35 -13.85
C GLY A 53 6.27 14.56 -12.96
N HIS A 54 5.75 15.71 -13.34
CA HIS A 54 5.93 16.98 -12.63
C HIS A 54 4.60 17.70 -12.47
N PRO A 55 3.88 17.44 -11.35
CA PRO A 55 4.23 16.55 -10.24
C PRO A 55 4.01 15.07 -10.57
N ALA A 56 4.73 14.18 -9.88
CA ALA A 56 4.34 12.79 -9.80
C ALA A 56 3.03 12.70 -9.02
N ILE A 57 2.08 11.87 -9.48
CA ILE A 57 0.74 11.79 -8.88
C ILE A 57 0.54 10.41 -8.25
N ILE A 58 0.24 10.40 -6.96
CA ILE A 58 -0.05 9.19 -6.20
C ILE A 58 -1.50 9.27 -5.73
N LEU A 59 -2.32 8.30 -6.13
CA LEU A 59 -3.71 8.19 -5.72
C LEU A 59 -3.81 7.19 -4.57
N MET A 60 -4.38 7.60 -3.45
CA MET A 60 -4.58 6.75 -2.27
C MET A 60 -6.03 6.27 -2.23
N ALA A 61 -6.22 4.97 -2.19
CA ALA A 61 -7.55 4.35 -2.14
C ALA A 61 -7.64 3.36 -0.96
N GLY A 62 -8.83 3.13 -0.45
CA GLY A 62 -9.05 2.20 0.65
C GLY A 62 -10.40 2.43 1.33
N LEU A 63 -10.83 1.46 2.13
CA LEU A 63 -12.07 1.54 2.90
C LEU A 63 -11.88 2.41 4.16
N ASN A 64 -13.00 2.80 4.78
CA ASN A 64 -12.97 3.53 6.05
C ASN A 64 -12.26 2.71 7.12
N GLY A 65 -11.43 3.36 7.92
CA GLY A 65 -10.70 2.70 9.01
C GLY A 65 -9.44 1.98 8.58
N ALA A 66 -9.12 1.92 7.29
CA ALA A 66 -7.88 1.30 6.81
C ALA A 66 -6.61 2.09 7.16
N GLY A 67 -6.76 3.35 7.55
CA GLY A 67 -5.62 4.23 7.84
C GLY A 67 -5.11 5.00 6.63
N LYS A 68 -5.94 5.19 5.63
CA LYS A 68 -5.58 5.82 4.35
C LYS A 68 -5.12 7.26 4.51
N THR A 69 -5.86 8.08 5.24
CA THR A 69 -5.50 9.49 5.48
C THR A 69 -4.19 9.60 6.27
N THR A 70 -4.04 8.82 7.33
CA THR A 70 -2.80 8.77 8.12
C THR A 70 -1.63 8.30 7.26
N MET A 71 -1.84 7.30 6.42
CA MET A 71 -0.81 6.78 5.53
C MET A 71 -0.40 7.82 4.47
N SER A 72 -1.35 8.61 3.98
CA SER A 72 -1.04 9.72 3.06
C SER A 72 -0.07 10.71 3.70
N GLY A 73 -0.28 11.04 4.96
CA GLY A 73 0.64 11.88 5.73
C GLY A 73 1.99 11.24 5.99
N LYS A 74 2.02 9.96 6.38
CA LYS A 74 3.26 9.21 6.57
C LYS A 74 4.10 9.16 5.30
N LEU A 75 3.44 8.93 4.18
CA LEU A 75 4.08 8.87 2.87
C LEU A 75 4.65 10.23 2.48
N ALA A 76 3.88 11.31 2.67
CA ALA A 76 4.35 12.67 2.41
C ALA A 76 5.58 13.02 3.26
N LYS A 77 5.55 12.69 4.54
CA LYS A 77 6.67 12.92 5.45
C LYS A 77 7.92 12.15 5.00
N MET A 78 7.75 10.89 4.64
CA MET A 78 8.85 10.05 4.16
C MET A 78 9.47 10.63 2.87
N LEU A 79 8.64 11.03 1.91
CA LEU A 79 9.13 11.60 0.65
C LEU A 79 9.87 12.91 0.89
N LYS A 80 9.36 13.75 1.79
CA LYS A 80 10.01 15.01 2.15
C LYS A 80 11.37 14.80 2.83
N GLU A 81 11.43 13.93 3.83
CA GLU A 81 12.62 13.76 4.67
C GLU A 81 13.67 12.83 4.05
N LYS A 82 13.23 11.73 3.45
CA LYS A 82 14.16 10.71 2.93
C LYS A 82 14.52 10.89 1.47
N LYS A 83 13.64 11.51 0.68
CA LYS A 83 13.84 11.71 -0.75
C LYS A 83 13.98 13.18 -1.14
N GLN A 84 13.95 14.09 -0.18
CA GLN A 84 14.09 15.53 -0.36
C GLN A 84 13.12 16.09 -1.39
N MET A 85 11.89 15.53 -1.42
CA MET A 85 10.83 15.99 -2.31
C MET A 85 10.01 17.11 -1.65
N ASN A 86 9.26 17.81 -2.47
CA ASN A 86 8.36 18.88 -2.03
C ASN A 86 6.90 18.47 -2.29
N PRO A 87 6.30 17.66 -1.40
CA PRO A 87 4.96 17.11 -1.62
C PRO A 87 3.85 18.12 -1.37
N LEU A 88 2.73 17.92 -2.07
CA LEU A 88 1.44 18.53 -1.79
C LEU A 88 0.44 17.41 -1.52
N LEU A 89 -0.37 17.56 -0.48
CA LEU A 89 -1.50 16.68 -0.20
C LEU A 89 -2.78 17.30 -0.77
N ALA A 90 -3.68 16.48 -1.31
CA ALA A 90 -4.99 16.94 -1.77
C ALA A 90 -6.09 16.20 -1.04
N ALA A 91 -7.00 16.96 -0.42
CA ALA A 91 -8.16 16.43 0.31
C ALA A 91 -9.32 16.23 -0.67
N CYS A 92 -9.47 14.99 -1.19
CA CYS A 92 -10.50 14.65 -2.17
C CYS A 92 -11.63 13.78 -1.60
N ASP A 93 -11.76 13.69 -0.27
CA ASP A 93 -12.92 13.07 0.36
C ASP A 93 -14.01 14.14 0.53
N THR A 94 -14.87 14.25 -0.46
CA THR A 94 -15.96 15.22 -0.46
C THR A 94 -17.20 14.77 0.30
N PHE A 95 -17.21 13.51 0.76
CA PHE A 95 -18.31 12.97 1.58
C PHE A 95 -18.18 13.31 3.06
N ARG A 96 -16.92 13.51 3.53
CA ARG A 96 -16.62 13.64 4.95
C ARG A 96 -15.79 14.90 5.22
N PRO A 97 -16.43 16.02 5.60
CA PRO A 97 -15.67 17.24 5.94
C PRO A 97 -14.64 17.01 7.05
N ALA A 98 -14.92 16.13 7.98
CA ALA A 98 -13.98 15.76 9.04
C ALA A 98 -12.68 15.13 8.49
N ALA A 99 -12.75 14.41 7.37
CA ALA A 99 -11.56 13.83 6.73
C ALA A 99 -10.66 14.92 6.14
N MET A 100 -11.25 15.97 5.56
CA MET A 100 -10.50 17.12 5.06
C MET A 100 -9.75 17.82 6.20
N GLU A 101 -10.44 18.05 7.32
CA GLU A 101 -9.86 18.68 8.49
C GLU A 101 -8.75 17.84 9.10
N GLN A 102 -8.94 16.53 9.16
CA GLN A 102 -7.92 15.58 9.63
C GLN A 102 -6.65 15.69 8.78
N LEU A 103 -6.80 15.73 7.46
CA LEU A 103 -5.66 15.85 6.55
C LEU A 103 -4.96 17.20 6.71
N ARG A 104 -5.73 18.27 6.91
CA ARG A 104 -5.18 19.62 7.15
C ARG A 104 -4.32 19.64 8.41
N VAL A 105 -4.83 19.10 9.50
CA VAL A 105 -4.09 19.01 10.78
C VAL A 105 -2.82 18.18 10.61
N LEU A 106 -2.93 17.07 9.93
CA LEU A 106 -1.80 16.18 9.68
C LEU A 106 -0.73 16.86 8.83
N GLY A 107 -1.13 17.57 7.78
CA GLY A 107 -0.20 18.32 6.93
C GLY A 107 0.54 19.41 7.71
N ALA A 108 -0.16 20.11 8.59
CA ALA A 108 0.46 21.12 9.44
C ALA A 108 1.52 20.52 10.37
N LYS A 109 1.25 19.34 10.93
CA LYS A 109 2.21 18.63 11.80
C LYS A 109 3.49 18.27 11.09
N ILE A 110 3.41 17.84 9.84
CA ILE A 110 4.57 17.38 9.07
C ILE A 110 5.19 18.45 8.18
N GLY A 111 4.61 19.66 8.18
CA GLY A 111 5.09 20.77 7.36
C GLY A 111 4.87 20.55 5.86
N VAL A 112 3.76 19.92 5.50
CA VAL A 112 3.36 19.68 4.10
C VAL A 112 2.06 20.42 3.81
N PRO A 113 2.01 21.28 2.78
CA PRO A 113 0.78 21.95 2.40
C PRO A 113 -0.31 20.97 1.96
N VAL A 114 -1.56 21.37 2.19
CA VAL A 114 -2.74 20.58 1.81
C VAL A 114 -3.65 21.44 0.96
N HIS A 115 -4.00 20.95 -0.21
CA HIS A 115 -5.00 21.57 -1.07
C HIS A 115 -6.39 21.16 -0.59
N ILE A 116 -7.19 22.10 -0.11
CA ILE A 116 -8.53 21.87 0.43
C ILE A 116 -9.52 22.84 -0.23
N GLU A 117 -10.67 22.30 -0.63
CA GLU A 117 -11.83 23.08 -1.09
C GLU A 117 -13.03 22.67 -0.23
N ALA A 118 -13.29 23.43 0.83
CA ALA A 118 -14.17 23.03 1.93
C ALA A 118 -15.62 22.68 1.51
N ASP A 119 -16.16 23.37 0.52
CA ASP A 119 -17.55 23.19 0.08
C ASP A 119 -17.68 22.35 -1.18
N ALA A 120 -16.59 21.72 -1.61
CA ALA A 120 -16.58 20.92 -2.83
C ALA A 120 -17.45 19.67 -2.67
N LYS A 121 -18.24 19.37 -3.71
CA LYS A 121 -19.08 18.17 -3.79
C LYS A 121 -18.56 17.16 -4.80
N ASP A 122 -17.82 17.63 -5.80
CA ASP A 122 -17.20 16.79 -6.82
C ASP A 122 -15.68 16.79 -6.59
N PRO A 123 -15.07 15.63 -6.32
CA PRO A 123 -13.64 15.57 -6.07
C PRO A 123 -12.76 15.72 -7.31
N VAL A 124 -13.31 15.55 -8.51
CA VAL A 124 -12.51 15.63 -9.74
C VAL A 124 -11.95 17.04 -9.97
N PRO A 125 -12.75 18.12 -9.92
CA PRO A 125 -12.20 19.48 -10.01
C PRO A 125 -11.19 19.79 -8.91
N VAL A 126 -11.41 19.28 -7.69
CA VAL A 126 -10.47 19.46 -6.57
C VAL A 126 -9.11 18.87 -6.91
N ALA A 127 -9.09 17.63 -7.42
CA ALA A 127 -7.86 16.95 -7.82
C ALA A 127 -7.15 17.71 -8.94
N LEU A 128 -7.89 18.18 -9.95
CA LEU A 128 -7.31 18.94 -11.06
C LEU A 128 -6.74 20.27 -10.60
N ASN A 129 -7.43 20.97 -9.69
CA ASN A 129 -6.93 22.21 -9.10
C ASN A 129 -5.69 21.97 -8.25
N ALA A 130 -5.61 20.84 -7.55
CA ALA A 130 -4.42 20.46 -6.79
C ALA A 130 -3.21 20.24 -7.71
N ILE A 131 -3.41 19.65 -8.88
CA ILE A 131 -2.35 19.51 -9.88
C ILE A 131 -1.84 20.88 -10.32
N GLN A 132 -2.76 21.84 -10.58
CA GLN A 132 -2.38 23.19 -10.98
C GLN A 132 -1.62 23.92 -9.85
N GLU A 133 -2.06 23.78 -8.60
CA GLU A 133 -1.33 24.35 -7.46
C GLU A 133 0.07 23.75 -7.35
N ALA A 134 0.20 22.43 -7.51
CA ALA A 134 1.50 21.77 -7.47
C ALA A 134 2.45 22.32 -8.53
N LYS A 135 1.97 22.48 -9.76
CA LYS A 135 2.75 23.06 -10.85
C LYS A 135 3.13 24.51 -10.57
N ALA A 136 2.19 25.31 -10.10
CA ALA A 136 2.42 26.74 -9.85
C ALA A 136 3.40 26.99 -8.70
N LYS A 137 3.39 26.15 -7.67
CA LYS A 137 4.20 26.33 -6.46
C LYS A 137 5.43 25.40 -6.42
N GLY A 138 5.68 24.64 -7.46
CA GLY A 138 6.88 23.80 -7.56
C GLY A 138 6.85 22.55 -6.70
N HIS A 139 5.67 22.01 -6.39
CA HIS A 139 5.57 20.70 -5.77
C HIS A 139 5.88 19.61 -6.80
N ASP A 140 6.74 18.68 -6.44
CA ASP A 140 7.20 17.63 -7.36
C ASP A 140 6.44 16.32 -7.19
N VAL A 141 5.64 16.19 -6.12
CA VAL A 141 4.76 15.06 -5.90
C VAL A 141 3.43 15.52 -5.30
N LEU A 142 2.34 14.96 -5.81
CA LEU A 142 0.98 15.20 -5.32
C LEU A 142 0.40 13.88 -4.83
N ILE A 143 -0.03 13.86 -3.57
CA ILE A 143 -0.69 12.70 -2.97
C ILE A 143 -2.17 13.04 -2.81
N ILE A 144 -3.02 12.30 -3.51
CA ILE A 144 -4.47 12.51 -3.52
C ILE A 144 -5.12 11.54 -2.55
N ASP A 145 -5.71 12.07 -1.47
CA ASP A 145 -6.45 11.28 -0.50
C ASP A 145 -7.93 11.23 -0.91
N THR A 146 -8.37 10.06 -1.36
CA THR A 146 -9.73 9.86 -1.86
C THR A 146 -10.70 9.48 -0.74
N ALA A 147 -12.00 9.47 -1.06
CA ALA A 147 -13.03 9.02 -0.14
C ALA A 147 -12.89 7.55 0.20
N GLY A 148 -13.31 7.18 1.41
CA GLY A 148 -13.51 5.81 1.83
C GLY A 148 -14.98 5.59 2.19
N ARG A 149 -15.42 4.34 2.16
CA ARG A 149 -16.73 3.88 2.60
C ARG A 149 -16.58 2.66 3.49
N GLN A 150 -17.65 2.23 4.15
CA GLN A 150 -17.65 1.03 4.99
C GLN A 150 -17.39 -0.24 4.18
N ALA A 151 -17.90 -0.26 2.95
CA ALA A 151 -17.73 -1.37 2.03
C ALA A 151 -17.51 -0.87 0.61
N VAL A 152 -17.08 -1.73 -0.29
CA VAL A 152 -16.96 -1.41 -1.71
C VAL A 152 -18.38 -1.23 -2.27
N ASP A 153 -18.69 -0.01 -2.73
CA ASP A 153 -19.95 0.26 -3.40
C ASP A 153 -19.68 0.94 -4.75
N GLU A 154 -20.71 0.96 -5.59
CA GLU A 154 -20.60 1.44 -6.97
C GLU A 154 -20.28 2.94 -7.03
N GLU A 155 -20.91 3.73 -6.16
CA GLU A 155 -20.68 5.18 -6.11
C GLU A 155 -19.22 5.51 -5.77
N LEU A 156 -18.66 4.82 -4.77
CA LEU A 156 -17.26 4.99 -4.39
C LEU A 156 -16.32 4.64 -5.54
N MET A 157 -16.55 3.48 -6.15
CA MET A 157 -15.68 2.99 -7.23
C MET A 157 -15.73 3.87 -8.46
N GLN A 158 -16.92 4.37 -8.83
CA GLN A 158 -17.05 5.32 -9.93
C GLN A 158 -16.33 6.62 -9.64
N GLN A 159 -16.45 7.15 -8.43
CA GLN A 159 -15.80 8.40 -8.03
C GLN A 159 -14.27 8.28 -8.11
N ILE A 160 -13.71 7.20 -7.56
CA ILE A 160 -12.26 6.99 -7.57
C ILE A 160 -11.78 6.80 -9.02
N LYS A 161 -12.53 6.07 -9.82
CA LYS A 161 -12.20 5.85 -11.24
C LYS A 161 -12.21 7.16 -12.02
N GLN A 162 -13.16 8.05 -11.75
CA GLN A 162 -13.22 9.36 -12.38
C GLN A 162 -11.99 10.21 -12.04
N ILE A 163 -11.56 10.18 -10.77
CA ILE A 163 -10.32 10.86 -10.36
C ILE A 163 -9.12 10.26 -11.06
N LYS A 164 -9.02 8.94 -11.12
CA LYS A 164 -7.96 8.22 -11.84
C LYS A 164 -7.88 8.65 -13.30
N ASP A 165 -9.02 8.63 -13.99
CA ASP A 165 -9.07 8.94 -15.43
C ASP A 165 -8.71 10.42 -15.68
N ALA A 166 -9.14 11.33 -14.82
CA ALA A 166 -8.87 12.76 -14.95
C ALA A 166 -7.42 13.13 -14.64
N THR A 167 -6.78 12.46 -13.69
CA THR A 167 -5.46 12.84 -13.18
C THR A 167 -4.32 11.99 -13.74
N GLN A 168 -4.61 10.82 -14.30
CA GLN A 168 -3.61 9.89 -14.84
C GLN A 168 -2.46 9.64 -13.85
N PRO A 169 -2.74 9.10 -12.64
CA PRO A 169 -1.70 8.92 -11.63
C PRO A 169 -0.66 7.89 -12.07
N GLY A 170 0.60 8.13 -11.73
CA GLY A 170 1.67 7.17 -11.94
C GLY A 170 1.65 6.03 -10.93
N GLU A 171 1.04 6.26 -9.76
CA GLU A 171 0.83 5.27 -8.71
C GLU A 171 -0.59 5.33 -8.18
N ILE A 172 -1.17 4.15 -7.97
CA ILE A 172 -2.42 3.98 -7.25
C ILE A 172 -2.14 3.00 -6.13
N LEU A 173 -2.16 3.48 -4.89
CA LEU A 173 -1.85 2.67 -3.72
C LEU A 173 -3.15 2.31 -2.99
N PHE A 174 -3.40 1.02 -2.87
CA PHE A 174 -4.51 0.51 -2.09
C PHE A 174 -4.06 0.27 -0.65
N VAL A 175 -4.68 1.01 0.28
CA VAL A 175 -4.36 0.94 1.71
C VAL A 175 -5.34 0.01 2.40
N VAL A 176 -4.83 -0.99 3.09
CA VAL A 176 -5.64 -2.02 3.76
C VAL A 176 -5.08 -2.37 5.14
N ASP A 177 -5.98 -2.60 6.08
CA ASP A 177 -5.66 -2.96 7.47
C ASP A 177 -5.28 -4.45 7.54
N ALA A 178 -4.04 -4.73 7.92
CA ALA A 178 -3.54 -6.11 8.04
C ALA A 178 -4.30 -6.94 9.09
N MET A 179 -4.98 -6.28 10.04
CA MET A 179 -5.68 -6.95 11.13
C MET A 179 -7.10 -7.40 10.79
N THR A 180 -7.64 -7.01 9.64
CA THR A 180 -9.01 -7.37 9.25
C THR A 180 -9.15 -8.75 8.61
N GLY A 181 -8.05 -9.50 8.53
CA GLY A 181 -8.08 -10.90 8.11
C GLY A 181 -8.64 -11.09 6.70
N GLN A 182 -9.65 -11.94 6.56
CA GLN A 182 -10.25 -12.25 5.26
C GLN A 182 -10.91 -11.04 4.60
N ASP A 183 -11.43 -10.10 5.37
CA ASP A 183 -12.01 -8.86 4.83
C ASP A 183 -10.97 -8.04 4.08
N ALA A 184 -9.73 -8.02 4.56
CA ALA A 184 -8.63 -7.35 3.87
C ALA A 184 -8.38 -7.98 2.49
N VAL A 185 -8.40 -9.30 2.42
CA VAL A 185 -8.17 -10.04 1.17
C VAL A 185 -9.29 -9.78 0.16
N VAL A 186 -10.54 -9.83 0.62
CA VAL A 186 -11.71 -9.56 -0.23
C VAL A 186 -11.67 -8.13 -0.78
N ALA A 187 -11.42 -7.15 0.09
CA ALA A 187 -11.33 -5.74 -0.33
C ALA A 187 -10.18 -5.53 -1.32
N ALA A 188 -9.02 -6.13 -1.06
CA ALA A 188 -7.86 -6.03 -1.95
C ALA A 188 -8.19 -6.53 -3.35
N LYS A 189 -8.90 -7.66 -3.45
CA LYS A 189 -9.30 -8.23 -4.72
C LYS A 189 -10.32 -7.36 -5.44
N GLU A 190 -11.36 -6.90 -4.75
CA GLU A 190 -12.42 -6.08 -5.34
C GLU A 190 -11.88 -4.75 -5.87
N PHE A 191 -11.04 -4.05 -5.09
CA PHE A 191 -10.40 -2.82 -5.55
C PHE A 191 -9.49 -3.06 -6.75
N ASN A 192 -8.76 -4.15 -6.77
CA ASN A 192 -7.89 -4.47 -7.90
C ASN A 192 -8.68 -4.75 -9.17
N ASP A 193 -9.77 -5.50 -9.08
CA ASP A 193 -10.63 -5.80 -10.22
C ASP A 193 -11.27 -4.54 -10.80
N ARG A 194 -11.54 -3.53 -9.98
CA ARG A 194 -12.22 -2.30 -10.38
C ARG A 194 -11.27 -1.16 -10.77
N LEU A 195 -10.13 -1.02 -10.10
CA LEU A 195 -9.21 0.10 -10.27
C LEU A 195 -7.90 -0.26 -10.96
N ASP A 196 -7.53 -1.52 -10.95
CA ASP A 196 -6.20 -1.94 -11.40
C ASP A 196 -5.10 -1.08 -10.74
N TYR A 197 -5.09 -1.06 -9.40
CA TYR A 197 -4.09 -0.29 -8.67
C TYR A 197 -2.67 -0.84 -8.90
N THR A 198 -1.65 -0.05 -8.55
CA THR A 198 -0.24 -0.40 -8.82
C THR A 198 0.45 -1.06 -7.65
N GLY A 199 -0.06 -0.89 -6.45
CA GLY A 199 0.56 -1.45 -5.26
C GLY A 199 -0.35 -1.44 -4.06
N VAL A 200 0.04 -2.22 -3.06
CA VAL A 200 -0.68 -2.37 -1.79
C VAL A 200 0.15 -1.75 -0.68
N VAL A 201 -0.51 -1.11 0.26
CA VAL A 201 0.06 -0.64 1.52
C VAL A 201 -0.66 -1.34 2.67
N LEU A 202 0.07 -2.10 3.48
CA LEU A 202 -0.48 -2.77 4.65
C LEU A 202 -0.31 -1.89 5.88
N THR A 203 -1.41 -1.54 6.53
CA THR A 203 -1.37 -0.83 7.81
C THR A 203 -1.50 -1.78 8.98
N LYS A 204 -1.10 -1.33 10.17
CA LYS A 204 -1.21 -2.08 11.42
C LYS A 204 -0.46 -3.41 11.40
N LEU A 205 0.64 -3.46 10.65
CA LEU A 205 1.43 -4.68 10.54
C LEU A 205 2.08 -5.08 11.87
N ASP A 206 2.30 -4.13 12.77
CA ASP A 206 2.79 -4.37 14.12
C ASP A 206 1.88 -5.29 14.93
N GLY A 207 0.56 -5.31 14.63
CA GLY A 207 -0.40 -6.23 15.24
C GLY A 207 -0.48 -7.61 14.57
N ASP A 208 0.06 -7.75 13.36
CA ASP A 208 0.08 -9.01 12.61
C ASP A 208 1.42 -9.71 12.83
N THR A 209 1.56 -10.37 13.97
CA THR A 209 2.83 -10.96 14.41
C THR A 209 3.34 -12.08 13.50
N ARG A 210 2.47 -12.74 12.75
CA ARG A 210 2.83 -13.85 11.85
C ARG A 210 3.00 -13.45 10.40
N GLY A 211 2.62 -12.21 10.03
CA GLY A 211 2.75 -11.74 8.66
C GLY A 211 1.80 -12.38 7.65
N GLY A 212 0.73 -13.04 8.12
CA GLY A 212 -0.19 -13.78 7.26
C GLY A 212 -0.95 -12.94 6.26
N ALA A 213 -1.22 -11.67 6.58
CA ALA A 213 -1.97 -10.77 5.70
C ALA A 213 -1.24 -10.55 4.37
N ALA A 214 0.08 -10.33 4.41
CA ALA A 214 0.89 -10.14 3.19
C ALA A 214 0.78 -11.36 2.27
N LEU A 215 0.93 -12.54 2.83
CA LEU A 215 0.86 -13.80 2.10
C LEU A 215 -0.53 -14.00 1.47
N SER A 216 -1.58 -13.79 2.27
CA SER A 216 -2.97 -13.98 1.82
C SER A 216 -3.35 -13.02 0.70
N ILE A 217 -2.96 -11.75 0.81
CA ILE A 217 -3.24 -10.74 -0.22
C ILE A 217 -2.50 -11.08 -1.50
N ARG A 218 -1.21 -11.39 -1.42
CA ARG A 218 -0.41 -11.74 -2.61
C ARG A 218 -0.91 -13.00 -3.29
N SER A 219 -1.58 -13.89 -2.59
CA SER A 219 -2.13 -15.11 -3.17
C SER A 219 -3.35 -14.86 -4.09
N VAL A 220 -4.05 -13.73 -3.92
CA VAL A 220 -5.24 -13.40 -4.71
C VAL A 220 -5.05 -12.15 -5.58
N VAL A 221 -4.05 -11.33 -5.31
CA VAL A 221 -3.79 -10.08 -6.03
C VAL A 221 -2.37 -10.11 -6.58
N ASN A 222 -2.25 -9.99 -7.90
CA ASN A 222 -0.94 -9.95 -8.56
C ASN A 222 -0.40 -8.51 -8.64
N LYS A 223 -0.31 -7.87 -7.47
CA LYS A 223 0.26 -6.52 -7.33
C LYS A 223 1.24 -6.51 -6.16
N PRO A 224 2.34 -5.76 -6.26
CA PRO A 224 3.32 -5.74 -5.18
C PRO A 224 2.79 -5.02 -3.94
N ILE A 225 3.22 -5.49 -2.78
CA ILE A 225 3.10 -4.73 -1.55
C ILE A 225 4.30 -3.80 -1.53
N LYS A 226 4.06 -2.49 -1.47
CA LYS A 226 5.13 -1.49 -1.58
C LYS A 226 5.56 -0.94 -0.23
N PHE A 227 4.60 -0.73 0.68
CA PHE A 227 4.86 -0.17 2.00
C PHE A 227 4.05 -0.87 3.07
N VAL A 228 4.54 -0.76 4.30
CA VAL A 228 3.87 -1.24 5.49
C VAL A 228 3.84 -0.13 6.55
N GLY A 229 2.73 -0.03 7.25
CA GLY A 229 2.61 0.80 8.45
C GLY A 229 2.88 -0.06 9.66
N THR A 230 3.84 0.35 10.49
CA THR A 230 4.37 -0.47 11.59
C THR A 230 4.05 0.11 12.97
N GLY A 231 3.17 1.09 13.06
CA GLY A 231 2.78 1.71 14.31
C GLY A 231 2.00 2.99 14.10
N GLU A 232 1.70 3.69 15.19
CA GLU A 232 0.89 4.92 15.16
C GLU A 232 1.71 6.18 14.85
N LYS A 233 3.02 6.15 15.08
CA LYS A 233 3.90 7.29 14.85
C LYS A 233 3.96 7.64 13.36
N LEU A 234 4.11 8.93 13.06
CA LEU A 234 4.19 9.41 11.67
C LEU A 234 5.42 8.89 10.92
N GLU A 235 6.45 8.47 11.63
CA GLU A 235 7.64 7.85 11.06
C GLU A 235 7.47 6.35 10.80
N ALA A 236 6.39 5.74 11.29
CA ALA A 236 6.18 4.29 11.21
C ALA A 236 5.63 3.85 9.85
N ILE A 237 6.43 4.05 8.83
CA ILE A 237 6.23 3.56 7.47
C ILE A 237 7.55 3.02 6.95
N ASP A 238 7.52 1.81 6.39
CA ASP A 238 8.70 1.16 5.83
C ASP A 238 8.39 0.56 4.46
N PRO A 239 9.38 0.47 3.58
CA PRO A 239 9.23 -0.36 2.38
C PRO A 239 8.93 -1.80 2.76
N PHE A 240 8.16 -2.50 1.94
CA PHE A 240 7.91 -3.92 2.14
C PHE A 240 9.07 -4.75 1.59
N HIS A 241 9.64 -5.61 2.43
CA HIS A 241 10.74 -6.51 2.07
C HIS A 241 10.25 -7.97 2.12
N PRO A 242 10.00 -8.61 0.96
CA PRO A 242 9.52 -10.00 0.94
C PRO A 242 10.41 -10.98 1.73
N SER A 243 11.72 -10.84 1.63
CA SER A 243 12.66 -11.70 2.35
C SER A 243 12.52 -11.55 3.88
N ARG A 244 12.42 -10.31 4.38
CA ARG A 244 12.22 -10.06 5.81
C ARG A 244 10.87 -10.58 6.31
N MET A 245 9.83 -10.47 5.48
CA MET A 245 8.52 -11.00 5.82
C MET A 245 8.55 -12.53 5.87
N ALA A 246 9.28 -13.19 4.96
CA ALA A 246 9.47 -14.63 5.00
C ALA A 246 10.16 -15.06 6.31
N ASP A 247 11.19 -14.35 6.75
CA ASP A 247 11.83 -14.58 8.05
C ASP A 247 10.82 -14.48 9.18
N ARG A 248 9.98 -13.45 9.18
CA ARG A 248 8.96 -13.23 10.20
C ARG A 248 7.93 -14.36 10.24
N ILE A 249 7.46 -14.83 9.08
CA ILE A 249 6.51 -15.95 8.97
C ILE A 249 7.13 -17.22 9.55
N LEU A 250 8.42 -17.43 9.33
CA LEU A 250 9.16 -18.61 9.84
C LEU A 250 9.62 -18.44 11.29
N GLY A 251 9.35 -17.29 11.93
CA GLY A 251 9.79 -17.01 13.29
C GLY A 251 11.29 -16.82 13.42
N MET A 252 11.96 -16.38 12.34
CA MET A 252 13.42 -16.22 12.28
C MET A 252 13.87 -14.76 12.31
N GLY A 253 12.94 -13.82 12.17
CA GLY A 253 13.24 -12.39 12.21
C GLY A 253 12.99 -11.78 13.57
N ASP A 254 13.71 -10.68 13.89
CA ASP A 254 13.49 -9.89 15.10
C ASP A 254 12.28 -8.96 14.95
#